data_588b19a4d5df650e9df33103abef0822
#
_entry.id   588b19a4d5df650e9df33103abef0822
#
_cell.length_a   1.000
_cell.length_b   1.000
_cell.length_c   1.000
_cell.angle_alpha   90.00
_cell.angle_beta   90.00
_cell.angle_gamma   90.00
#
_symmetry.space_group_name_H-M   'P 1'
#
loop_
_entity.id
_entity.type
_entity.pdbx_description
1 polymer ?
#
loop_
_entity_poly.entity_id
_entity_poly.type
_entity_poly.pdbx_seq_one_letter_code
_entity_poly.pdbx_strand_id
1 'polypeptide(L)'
;MAQNSLGSLHHSWNLEVLSKAVAFQNLSGAAAHIGISQPQLSRIVAKLEEEIGGVLLNREVRRNSSWTPLAHNLSRIYLKSSRHLSSEIEQLVGSTRPVQMRVGTLEGLVPLANRLAETLLSKMSVRIVELDVYDLSPLEEHFLKGDLDFILTVREPGRKKYKNSISLGYQSVDEMTRPGSKVRVRSSFEFGIQAQKDKSKQHDQVLISNSLAVRKDRLASFGGSGFIPSDFRKAKASGKSEHQVHLIGADSVARDFWNELKSAKWV
;
A
#
# COMPACT_ATOMS: atom_id res chain seq x y z
N MET A 1 -29.99 -0.41 -29.85
CA MET A 1 -28.68 -0.79 -29.26
C MET A 1 -27.77 0.42 -29.41
N ALA A 2 -27.68 1.23 -28.35
CA ALA A 2 -26.79 2.39 -28.34
C ALA A 2 -25.39 1.89 -28.04
N GLN A 3 -24.49 1.95 -29.01
CA GLN A 3 -23.05 1.89 -28.78
C GLN A 3 -22.69 3.16 -28.00
N ASN A 4 -22.60 3.05 -26.67
CA ASN A 4 -21.89 4.04 -25.88
C ASN A 4 -20.40 3.91 -26.26
N SER A 5 -20.01 4.69 -27.24
CA SER A 5 -18.61 4.99 -27.46
C SER A 5 -18.14 5.70 -26.18
N LEU A 6 -17.30 5.07 -25.40
CA LEU A 6 -16.43 5.72 -24.42
C LEU A 6 -15.53 6.71 -25.19
N GLY A 7 -16.19 7.65 -25.87
CA GLY A 7 -15.60 8.62 -26.76
C GLY A 7 -15.03 9.75 -25.97
N SER A 8 -13.76 9.86 -26.14
CA SER A 8 -12.91 11.01 -25.91
C SER A 8 -12.47 11.30 -24.46
N LEU A 9 -11.19 11.31 -24.33
CA LEU A 9 -10.31 11.84 -23.28
C LEU A 9 -10.65 13.28 -22.78
N HIS A 10 -11.79 13.87 -23.18
CA HIS A 10 -12.24 15.17 -22.72
C HIS A 10 -12.64 15.21 -21.26
N HIS A 11 -12.64 14.07 -20.57
CA HIS A 11 -13.05 13.95 -19.17
C HIS A 11 -11.90 13.76 -18.20
N SER A 12 -10.66 13.89 -18.63
CA SER A 12 -9.50 13.72 -17.73
C SER A 12 -9.60 14.67 -16.51
N TRP A 13 -10.06 15.90 -16.72
CA TRP A 13 -10.25 16.85 -15.64
C TRP A 13 -11.41 16.45 -14.70
N ASN A 14 -12.54 15.97 -15.22
CA ASN A 14 -13.65 15.50 -14.38
C ASN A 14 -13.24 14.29 -13.53
N LEU A 15 -12.49 13.37 -14.10
CA LEU A 15 -11.94 12.19 -13.40
C LEU A 15 -10.87 12.59 -12.38
N GLU A 16 -10.05 13.59 -12.69
CA GLU A 16 -9.09 14.15 -11.74
C GLU A 16 -9.81 14.77 -10.54
N VAL A 17 -10.84 15.59 -10.79
CA VAL A 17 -11.68 16.17 -9.74
C VAL A 17 -12.34 15.09 -8.89
N LEU A 18 -12.92 14.06 -9.51
CA LEU A 18 -13.50 12.92 -8.80
C LEU A 18 -12.43 12.23 -7.93
N SER A 19 -11.24 11.99 -8.47
CA SER A 19 -10.18 11.28 -7.77
C SER A 19 -9.72 12.00 -6.50
N LYS A 20 -9.74 13.32 -6.50
CA LYS A 20 -9.47 14.16 -5.33
C LYS A 20 -10.67 14.19 -4.37
N ALA A 21 -11.89 14.22 -4.93
CA ALA A 21 -13.11 14.36 -4.13
C ALA A 21 -13.44 13.13 -3.28
N VAL A 22 -13.16 11.93 -3.76
CA VAL A 22 -13.49 10.66 -3.06
C VAL A 22 -12.70 10.47 -1.75
N ALA A 23 -11.64 11.24 -1.51
CA ALA A 23 -10.91 11.26 -0.25
C ALA A 23 -11.68 11.92 0.91
N PHE A 24 -12.74 12.68 0.60
CA PHE A 24 -13.52 13.43 1.57
C PHE A 24 -14.89 12.81 1.78
N GLN A 25 -15.38 12.84 3.02
CA GLN A 25 -16.68 12.27 3.36
C GLN A 25 -17.89 13.06 2.82
N ASN A 26 -17.70 14.34 2.49
CA ASN A 26 -18.78 15.19 2.00
C ASN A 26 -18.34 16.11 0.86
N LEU A 27 -19.32 16.48 0.01
CA LEU A 27 -19.09 17.32 -1.17
C LEU A 27 -18.55 18.72 -0.84
N SER A 28 -18.98 19.31 0.28
CA SER A 28 -18.57 20.67 0.63
C SER A 28 -17.08 20.72 1.01
N GLY A 29 -16.63 19.75 1.82
CA GLY A 29 -15.22 19.62 2.17
C GLY A 29 -14.34 19.30 0.96
N ALA A 30 -14.82 18.38 0.09
CA ALA A 30 -14.14 18.04 -1.15
C ALA A 30 -13.99 19.27 -2.07
N ALA A 31 -15.09 20.01 -2.29
CA ALA A 31 -15.10 21.19 -3.16
C ALA A 31 -14.14 22.28 -2.65
N ALA A 32 -14.15 22.56 -1.35
CA ALA A 32 -13.26 23.52 -0.73
C ALA A 32 -11.78 23.14 -0.92
N HIS A 33 -11.45 21.86 -0.74
CA HIS A 33 -10.07 21.36 -0.92
C HIS A 33 -9.60 21.43 -2.37
N ILE A 34 -10.50 21.15 -3.32
CA ILE A 34 -10.19 21.15 -4.76
C ILE A 34 -10.14 22.59 -5.31
N GLY A 35 -10.69 23.58 -4.58
CA GLY A 35 -10.74 24.98 -5.00
C GLY A 35 -11.89 25.27 -5.98
N ILE A 36 -12.98 24.52 -5.93
CA ILE A 36 -14.18 24.73 -6.75
C ILE A 36 -15.43 24.89 -5.87
N SER A 37 -16.52 25.41 -6.43
CA SER A 37 -17.79 25.47 -5.68
C SER A 37 -18.45 24.09 -5.57
N GLN A 38 -19.20 23.86 -4.48
CA GLN A 38 -19.96 22.63 -4.32
C GLN A 38 -20.94 22.36 -5.47
N PRO A 39 -21.67 23.37 -6.02
CA PRO A 39 -22.53 23.15 -7.19
C PRO A 39 -21.74 22.72 -8.43
N GLN A 40 -20.51 23.21 -8.63
CA GLN A 40 -19.65 22.77 -9.73
C GLN A 40 -19.23 21.30 -9.54
N LEU A 41 -18.77 20.92 -8.35
CA LEU A 41 -18.46 19.53 -8.05
C LEU A 41 -19.67 18.62 -8.28
N SER A 42 -20.84 19.01 -7.81
CA SER A 42 -22.07 18.25 -8.01
C SER A 42 -22.41 18.05 -9.50
N ARG A 43 -22.23 19.08 -10.35
CA ARG A 43 -22.43 18.98 -11.80
C ARG A 43 -21.42 18.05 -12.47
N ILE A 44 -20.13 18.09 -12.05
CA ILE A 44 -19.08 17.20 -12.55
C ILE A 44 -19.46 15.77 -12.24
N VAL A 45 -19.86 15.47 -11.00
CA VAL A 45 -20.26 14.14 -10.58
C VAL A 45 -21.48 13.65 -11.39
N ALA A 46 -22.53 14.49 -11.52
CA ALA A 46 -23.72 14.14 -12.28
C ALA A 46 -23.40 13.84 -13.77
N LYS A 47 -22.50 14.62 -14.37
CA LYS A 47 -22.04 14.40 -15.74
C LYS A 47 -21.30 13.06 -15.89
N LEU A 48 -20.42 12.72 -14.94
CA LEU A 48 -19.73 11.43 -14.94
C LEU A 48 -20.72 10.27 -14.72
N GLU A 49 -21.72 10.42 -13.85
CA GLU A 49 -22.78 9.43 -13.63
C GLU A 49 -23.58 9.15 -14.91
N GLU A 50 -23.93 10.21 -15.65
CA GLU A 50 -24.64 10.10 -16.95
C GLU A 50 -23.78 9.36 -17.99
N GLU A 51 -22.50 9.72 -18.12
CA GLU A 51 -21.59 9.15 -19.11
C GLU A 51 -21.26 7.68 -18.84
N ILE A 52 -21.11 7.33 -17.57
CA ILE A 52 -20.73 5.97 -17.14
C ILE A 52 -21.95 5.07 -17.00
N GLY A 53 -23.16 5.67 -16.86
CA GLY A 53 -24.39 4.94 -16.60
C GLY A 53 -24.44 4.33 -15.19
N GLY A 54 -23.82 4.97 -14.22
CA GLY A 54 -23.72 4.45 -12.85
C GLY A 54 -23.67 5.55 -11.79
N VAL A 55 -24.20 5.26 -10.60
CA VAL A 55 -24.24 6.19 -9.47
C VAL A 55 -22.86 6.24 -8.78
N LEU A 56 -22.27 7.44 -8.71
CA LEU A 56 -21.01 7.71 -8.03
C LEU A 56 -21.20 8.26 -6.63
N LEU A 57 -22.32 8.96 -6.40
CA LEU A 57 -22.62 9.59 -5.12
C LEU A 57 -24.01 9.18 -4.65
N ASN A 58 -24.09 8.55 -3.48
CA ASN A 58 -25.36 8.25 -2.83
C ASN A 58 -25.91 9.53 -2.17
N ARG A 59 -27.05 10.03 -2.67
CA ARG A 59 -27.70 11.27 -2.21
C ARG A 59 -28.88 11.02 -1.27
N GLU A 60 -29.22 9.76 -0.98
CA GLU A 60 -30.43 9.42 -0.21
C GLU A 60 -30.35 9.82 1.26
N VAL A 61 -29.15 10.00 1.79
CA VAL A 61 -28.97 10.47 3.18
C VAL A 61 -28.75 11.98 3.17
N ARG A 62 -29.80 12.75 3.50
CA ARG A 62 -29.82 14.23 3.47
C ARG A 62 -28.67 14.96 4.20
N ARG A 63 -27.89 14.27 5.05
CA ARG A 63 -26.77 14.87 5.82
C ARG A 63 -25.40 14.21 5.58
N ASN A 64 -25.34 13.03 4.95
CA ASN A 64 -24.09 12.33 4.69
C ASN A 64 -24.14 11.69 3.28
N SER A 65 -23.91 12.50 2.26
CA SER A 65 -23.64 11.95 0.94
C SER A 65 -22.35 11.11 1.02
N SER A 66 -22.43 9.85 0.61
CA SER A 66 -21.28 8.94 0.60
C SER A 66 -20.93 8.53 -0.82
N TRP A 67 -19.64 8.44 -1.10
CA TRP A 67 -19.15 7.92 -2.37
C TRP A 67 -19.43 6.43 -2.49
N THR A 68 -19.87 6.01 -3.67
CA THR A 68 -20.16 4.60 -3.94
C THR A 68 -18.84 3.82 -4.18
N PRO A 69 -18.86 2.48 -4.06
CA PRO A 69 -17.73 1.65 -4.46
C PRO A 69 -17.31 1.87 -5.92
N LEU A 70 -18.26 2.23 -6.80
CA LEU A 70 -17.99 2.57 -8.20
C LEU A 70 -17.12 3.83 -8.30
N ALA A 71 -17.42 4.89 -7.50
CA ALA A 71 -16.63 6.12 -7.47
C ALA A 71 -15.19 5.87 -7.04
N HIS A 72 -14.98 5.09 -5.97
CA HIS A 72 -13.64 4.71 -5.51
C HIS A 72 -12.88 3.88 -6.55
N ASN A 73 -13.54 2.93 -7.19
CA ASN A 73 -12.93 2.12 -8.25
C ASN A 73 -12.55 2.95 -9.47
N LEU A 74 -13.42 3.86 -9.90
CA LEU A 74 -13.17 4.74 -11.03
C LEU A 74 -11.99 5.69 -10.74
N SER A 75 -11.98 6.30 -9.56
CA SER A 75 -10.86 7.12 -9.08
C SER A 75 -9.54 6.36 -9.13
N ARG A 76 -9.52 5.14 -8.62
CA ARG A 76 -8.35 4.27 -8.63
C ARG A 76 -7.86 3.94 -10.05
N ILE A 77 -8.79 3.59 -10.96
CA ILE A 77 -8.46 3.31 -12.37
C ILE A 77 -7.86 4.56 -13.02
N TYR A 78 -8.48 5.72 -12.80
CA TYR A 78 -7.98 6.98 -13.35
C TYR A 78 -6.56 7.29 -12.83
N LEU A 79 -6.33 7.26 -11.52
CA LEU A 79 -5.03 7.54 -10.92
C LEU A 79 -3.94 6.58 -11.42
N LYS A 80 -4.28 5.30 -11.58
CA LYS A 80 -3.36 4.31 -12.15
C LYS A 80 -3.01 4.62 -13.61
N SER A 81 -4.03 4.90 -14.43
CA SER A 81 -3.84 5.20 -15.86
C SER A 81 -3.09 6.51 -16.07
N SER A 82 -3.41 7.56 -15.29
CA SER A 82 -2.72 8.85 -15.35
C SER A 82 -1.24 8.71 -14.98
N ARG A 83 -0.92 7.96 -13.94
CA ARG A 83 0.48 7.68 -13.55
C ARG A 83 1.24 6.92 -14.63
N HIS A 84 0.61 5.89 -15.20
CA HIS A 84 1.21 5.12 -16.29
C HIS A 84 1.49 6.01 -17.50
N LEU A 85 0.52 6.83 -17.90
CA LEU A 85 0.68 7.78 -19.00
C LEU A 85 1.80 8.79 -18.71
N SER A 86 1.87 9.36 -17.50
CA SER A 86 2.96 10.26 -17.12
C SER A 86 4.32 9.59 -17.23
N SER A 87 4.45 8.35 -16.76
CA SER A 87 5.69 7.57 -16.87
C SER A 87 6.10 7.31 -18.31
N GLU A 88 5.14 6.97 -19.20
CA GLU A 88 5.40 6.77 -20.63
C GLU A 88 5.83 8.08 -21.32
N ILE A 89 5.19 9.21 -20.98
CA ILE A 89 5.57 10.53 -21.50
C ILE A 89 6.98 10.90 -21.03
N GLU A 90 7.31 10.70 -19.77
CA GLU A 90 8.63 10.96 -19.21
C GLU A 90 9.71 10.16 -19.96
N GLN A 91 9.43 8.90 -20.29
CA GLN A 91 10.33 8.06 -21.08
C GLN A 91 10.50 8.60 -22.51
N LEU A 92 9.42 9.03 -23.16
CA LEU A 92 9.47 9.59 -24.52
C LEU A 92 10.24 10.91 -24.60
N VAL A 93 10.13 11.75 -23.58
CA VAL A 93 10.82 13.06 -23.52
C VAL A 93 12.30 12.90 -23.10
N GLY A 94 12.75 11.66 -22.88
CA GLY A 94 14.13 11.37 -22.47
C GLY A 94 14.41 11.66 -20.99
N SER A 95 13.37 11.87 -20.21
CA SER A 95 13.47 11.88 -18.75
C SER A 95 13.58 10.45 -18.28
N THR A 96 14.81 9.96 -18.16
CA THR A 96 15.10 8.54 -17.85
C THR A 96 14.79 8.17 -16.40
N ARG A 97 14.32 9.10 -15.56
CA ARG A 97 14.18 8.88 -14.12
C ARG A 97 12.83 9.37 -13.60
N PRO A 98 12.12 8.52 -12.85
CA PRO A 98 10.85 8.90 -12.25
C PRO A 98 11.04 10.01 -11.21
N VAL A 99 10.14 11.00 -11.22
CA VAL A 99 10.15 12.11 -10.26
C VAL A 99 9.79 11.60 -8.86
N GLN A 100 8.86 10.66 -8.78
CA GLN A 100 8.31 10.15 -7.51
C GLN A 100 8.21 8.63 -7.55
N MET A 101 8.55 7.99 -6.42
CA MET A 101 8.38 6.55 -6.19
C MET A 101 7.69 6.30 -4.86
N ARG A 102 6.76 5.35 -4.85
CA ARG A 102 6.01 4.93 -3.67
C ARG A 102 6.47 3.55 -3.25
N VAL A 103 6.95 3.46 -2.04
CA VAL A 103 7.49 2.23 -1.45
C VAL A 103 6.61 1.83 -0.28
N GLY A 104 6.07 0.62 -0.32
CA GLY A 104 5.38 0.02 0.80
C GLY A 104 6.26 -1.02 1.50
N THR A 105 6.18 -1.10 2.82
CA THR A 105 6.94 -2.07 3.58
C THR A 105 6.18 -2.61 4.78
N LEU A 106 6.59 -3.79 5.25
CA LEU A 106 6.22 -4.29 6.58
C LEU A 106 7.05 -3.59 7.65
N GLU A 107 6.47 -3.35 8.83
CA GLU A 107 7.17 -2.63 9.92
C GLU A 107 8.52 -3.29 10.30
N GLY A 108 8.59 -4.63 10.29
CA GLY A 108 9.84 -5.36 10.54
C GLY A 108 10.91 -5.19 9.46
N LEU A 109 10.59 -4.64 8.29
CA LEU A 109 11.50 -4.40 7.17
C LEU A 109 11.84 -2.92 6.97
N VAL A 110 11.40 -2.03 7.85
CA VAL A 110 11.66 -0.58 7.77
C VAL A 110 13.16 -0.25 7.62
N PRO A 111 14.11 -0.89 8.33
CA PRO A 111 15.53 -0.61 8.11
C PRO A 111 15.99 -0.90 6.68
N LEU A 112 15.42 -1.92 6.05
CA LEU A 112 15.71 -2.29 4.66
C LEU A 112 15.06 -1.31 3.68
N ALA A 113 13.83 -0.88 3.98
CA ALA A 113 13.09 0.11 3.20
C ALA A 113 13.79 1.48 3.20
N ASN A 114 14.35 1.90 4.31
CA ASN A 114 15.16 3.12 4.39
C ASN A 114 16.42 3.04 3.49
N ARG A 115 17.08 1.90 3.42
CA ARG A 115 18.23 1.71 2.50
C ARG A 115 17.79 1.78 1.04
N LEU A 116 16.63 1.22 0.72
CA LEU A 116 16.03 1.34 -0.61
C LEU A 116 15.73 2.80 -0.94
N ALA A 117 15.04 3.52 -0.05
CA ALA A 117 14.71 4.93 -0.22
C ALA A 117 15.96 5.78 -0.43
N GLU A 118 17.00 5.60 0.40
CA GLU A 118 18.29 6.28 0.24
C GLU A 118 18.95 5.99 -1.12
N THR A 119 18.86 4.75 -1.59
CA THR A 119 19.39 4.38 -2.91
C THR A 119 18.62 5.06 -4.05
N LEU A 120 17.30 5.08 -3.95
CA LEU A 120 16.44 5.75 -4.93
C LEU A 120 16.75 7.26 -5.00
N LEU A 121 16.90 7.91 -3.86
CA LEU A 121 17.19 9.35 -3.76
C LEU A 121 18.62 9.67 -4.22
N SER A 122 19.63 8.99 -3.66
CA SER A 122 21.04 9.38 -3.83
C SER A 122 21.68 8.82 -5.10
N LYS A 123 21.39 7.56 -5.47
CA LYS A 123 22.02 6.89 -6.60
C LYS A 123 21.18 6.92 -7.87
N MET A 124 19.86 6.89 -7.74
CA MET A 124 18.95 6.81 -8.88
C MET A 124 18.28 8.14 -9.20
N SER A 125 18.62 9.20 -8.47
CA SER A 125 18.13 10.58 -8.68
C SER A 125 16.60 10.70 -8.71
N VAL A 126 15.90 9.83 -8.00
CA VAL A 126 14.47 9.98 -7.73
C VAL A 126 14.31 11.20 -6.81
N ARG A 127 13.41 12.10 -7.15
CA ARG A 127 13.24 13.36 -6.40
C ARG A 127 12.41 13.19 -5.12
N ILE A 128 11.40 12.32 -5.17
CA ILE A 128 10.45 12.10 -4.06
C ILE A 128 10.31 10.60 -3.86
N VAL A 129 10.53 10.14 -2.63
CA VAL A 129 10.22 8.77 -2.22
C VAL A 129 9.18 8.85 -1.09
N GLU A 130 7.98 8.34 -1.35
CA GLU A 130 6.96 8.11 -0.32
C GLU A 130 7.20 6.70 0.24
N LEU A 131 7.46 6.62 1.54
CA LEU A 131 7.68 5.36 2.24
C LEU A 131 6.60 5.13 3.28
N ASP A 132 5.76 4.13 3.03
CA ASP A 132 4.64 3.79 3.90
C ASP A 132 4.81 2.41 4.53
N VAL A 133 4.34 2.29 5.78
CA VAL A 133 4.38 1.05 6.55
C VAL A 133 2.98 0.47 6.66
N TYR A 134 2.86 -0.80 6.28
CA TYR A 134 1.59 -1.52 6.27
C TYR A 134 1.70 -2.87 6.97
N ASP A 135 0.56 -3.41 7.37
CA ASP A 135 0.41 -4.83 7.60
C ASP A 135 0.40 -5.59 6.27
N LEU A 136 0.64 -6.91 6.33
CA LEU A 136 0.82 -7.74 5.14
C LEU A 136 -0.36 -7.68 4.16
N SER A 137 -1.60 -7.78 4.65
CA SER A 137 -2.78 -7.76 3.75
C SER A 137 -3.04 -6.39 3.13
N PRO A 138 -3.04 -5.26 3.87
CA PRO A 138 -3.08 -3.93 3.28
C PRO A 138 -1.94 -3.65 2.30
N LEU A 139 -0.71 -4.07 2.62
CA LEU A 139 0.44 -3.91 1.73
C LEU A 139 0.19 -4.57 0.37
N GLU A 140 -0.26 -5.84 0.39
CA GLU A 140 -0.59 -6.57 -0.83
C GLU A 140 -1.75 -5.92 -1.59
N GLU A 141 -2.78 -5.46 -0.88
CA GLU A 141 -3.94 -4.81 -1.48
C GLU A 141 -3.55 -3.51 -2.20
N HIS A 142 -2.78 -2.63 -1.56
CA HIS A 142 -2.29 -1.38 -2.16
C HIS A 142 -1.40 -1.66 -3.37
N PHE A 143 -0.51 -2.64 -3.28
CA PHE A 143 0.33 -3.02 -4.40
C PHE A 143 -0.47 -3.57 -5.59
N LEU A 144 -1.42 -4.46 -5.34
CA LEU A 144 -2.28 -5.02 -6.40
C LEU A 144 -3.19 -3.98 -7.03
N LYS A 145 -3.60 -2.97 -6.27
CA LYS A 145 -4.35 -1.80 -6.78
C LYS A 145 -3.48 -0.87 -7.63
N GLY A 146 -2.14 -1.00 -7.55
CA GLY A 146 -1.19 -0.13 -8.25
C GLY A 146 -0.96 1.21 -7.54
N ASP A 147 -1.19 1.26 -6.22
CA ASP A 147 -0.93 2.43 -5.39
C ASP A 147 0.56 2.55 -5.02
N LEU A 148 1.31 1.45 -5.10
CA LEU A 148 2.72 1.34 -4.76
C LEU A 148 3.54 0.91 -5.98
N ASP A 149 4.72 1.50 -6.15
CA ASP A 149 5.67 1.16 -7.21
C ASP A 149 6.59 0.01 -6.77
N PHE A 150 6.97 0.00 -5.49
CA PHE A 150 7.77 -1.06 -4.87
C PHE A 150 7.17 -1.52 -3.57
N ILE A 151 7.36 -2.80 -3.25
CA ILE A 151 7.09 -3.33 -1.92
C ILE A 151 8.23 -4.19 -1.41
N LEU A 152 8.48 -4.09 -0.10
CA LEU A 152 9.30 -5.01 0.67
C LEU A 152 8.38 -5.92 1.50
N THR A 153 8.42 -7.21 1.22
CA THR A 153 7.45 -8.18 1.75
C THR A 153 8.10 -9.53 2.01
N VAL A 154 7.41 -10.41 2.72
CA VAL A 154 7.84 -11.77 3.03
C VAL A 154 7.16 -12.84 2.17
N ARG A 155 6.35 -12.44 1.21
CA ARG A 155 5.75 -13.33 0.20
C ARG A 155 5.34 -12.55 -1.05
N GLU A 156 5.21 -13.24 -2.17
CA GLU A 156 4.69 -12.63 -3.40
C GLU A 156 3.16 -12.42 -3.29
N PRO A 157 2.66 -11.17 -3.50
CA PRO A 157 1.23 -10.84 -3.41
C PRO A 157 0.39 -11.67 -4.37
N GLY A 158 -0.78 -12.10 -3.92
CA GLY A 158 -1.72 -12.86 -4.74
C GLY A 158 -1.18 -14.21 -5.21
N ARG A 159 -0.07 -14.69 -4.64
CA ARG A 159 0.63 -15.92 -5.04
C ARG A 159 0.98 -15.97 -6.53
N LYS A 160 1.26 -14.83 -7.12
CA LYS A 160 1.71 -14.68 -8.50
C LYS A 160 3.21 -14.45 -8.54
N LYS A 161 3.87 -14.89 -9.62
CA LYS A 161 5.24 -14.50 -9.91
C LYS A 161 5.26 -13.13 -10.59
N TYR A 162 6.08 -12.24 -10.09
CA TYR A 162 6.26 -10.90 -10.65
C TYR A 162 7.53 -10.83 -11.49
N LYS A 163 7.47 -10.13 -12.63
CA LYS A 163 8.64 -9.93 -13.51
C LYS A 163 9.75 -9.17 -12.78
N ASN A 164 9.34 -8.16 -12.01
CA ASN A 164 10.23 -7.33 -11.20
C ASN A 164 10.23 -7.84 -9.75
N SER A 165 10.81 -9.01 -9.51
CA SER A 165 10.94 -9.60 -8.17
C SER A 165 12.36 -10.08 -7.93
N ILE A 166 12.92 -9.76 -6.77
CA ILE A 166 14.20 -10.30 -6.29
C ILE A 166 14.07 -10.72 -4.83
N SER A 167 14.71 -11.83 -4.50
CA SER A 167 14.93 -12.25 -3.13
C SER A 167 16.13 -11.51 -2.57
N LEU A 168 15.97 -10.86 -1.42
CA LEU A 168 17.01 -10.09 -0.76
C LEU A 168 17.72 -10.90 0.33
N GLY A 169 17.00 -11.80 0.98
CA GLY A 169 17.47 -12.58 2.11
C GLY A 169 16.33 -13.15 2.94
N TYR A 170 16.52 -13.21 4.25
CA TYR A 170 15.60 -13.90 5.16
C TYR A 170 15.33 -13.10 6.42
N GLN A 171 14.15 -13.30 7.01
CA GLN A 171 13.76 -12.80 8.30
C GLN A 171 13.00 -13.88 9.05
N SER A 172 13.38 -14.13 10.31
CA SER A 172 12.65 -15.02 11.21
C SER A 172 11.62 -14.26 12.05
N VAL A 173 10.70 -14.98 12.63
CA VAL A 173 9.78 -14.47 13.66
C VAL A 173 10.08 -15.27 14.91
N ASP A 174 10.68 -14.61 15.91
CA ASP A 174 11.11 -15.25 17.14
C ASP A 174 10.06 -15.01 18.24
N GLU A 175 9.77 -16.05 19.04
CA GLU A 175 8.97 -15.89 20.24
C GLU A 175 9.82 -15.20 21.32
N MET A 176 9.31 -14.08 21.81
CA MET A 176 9.90 -13.33 22.92
C MET A 176 9.01 -13.49 24.16
N THR A 177 9.61 -13.97 25.24
CA THR A 177 8.96 -14.04 26.55
C THR A 177 9.77 -13.22 27.55
N ARG A 178 9.06 -12.33 28.28
CA ARG A 178 9.63 -11.49 29.32
C ARG A 178 8.84 -11.69 30.62
N PRO A 179 9.50 -11.77 31.80
CA PRO A 179 8.83 -11.84 33.09
C PRO A 179 8.00 -10.58 33.37
N GLY A 180 7.07 -10.65 34.28
CA GLY A 180 6.28 -9.51 34.75
C GLY A 180 4.80 -9.56 34.35
N SER A 181 4.43 -10.28 33.30
CA SER A 181 3.03 -10.39 32.87
C SER A 181 2.74 -11.73 32.20
N LYS A 182 1.46 -12.16 32.29
CA LYS A 182 0.93 -13.31 31.53
C LYS A 182 0.22 -12.90 30.23
N VAL A 183 0.23 -11.59 29.91
CA VAL A 183 -0.42 -11.07 28.70
C VAL A 183 0.32 -11.57 27.45
N ARG A 184 -0.46 -12.05 26.50
CA ARG A 184 0.06 -12.37 25.16
C ARG A 184 -0.07 -11.17 24.24
N VAL A 185 0.98 -10.83 23.52
CA VAL A 185 1.02 -9.71 22.57
C VAL A 185 1.01 -10.27 21.17
N ARG A 186 0.03 -9.89 20.35
CA ARG A 186 -0.21 -10.44 19.01
C ARG A 186 -0.50 -9.33 18.00
N SER A 187 -0.22 -9.60 16.73
CA SER A 187 -0.85 -8.87 15.63
C SER A 187 -2.26 -9.39 15.37
N SER A 188 -3.08 -8.62 14.66
CA SER A 188 -4.42 -9.08 14.24
C SER A 188 -4.36 -10.36 13.41
N PHE A 189 -3.34 -10.49 12.56
CA PHE A 189 -3.11 -11.67 11.75
C PHE A 189 -2.80 -12.92 12.60
N GLU A 190 -1.88 -12.80 13.56
CA GLU A 190 -1.51 -13.90 14.48
C GLU A 190 -2.70 -14.31 15.35
N PHE A 191 -3.47 -13.34 15.84
CA PHE A 191 -4.66 -13.59 16.64
C PHE A 191 -5.72 -14.36 15.83
N GLY A 192 -6.00 -13.95 14.59
CA GLY A 192 -6.96 -14.62 13.71
C GLY A 192 -6.60 -16.07 13.41
N ILE A 193 -5.32 -16.37 13.18
CA ILE A 193 -4.84 -17.75 12.94
C ILE A 193 -4.98 -18.61 14.19
N GLN A 194 -4.67 -18.10 15.37
CA GLN A 194 -4.74 -18.86 16.62
C GLN A 194 -6.17 -19.05 17.10
N ALA A 195 -7.05 -18.08 16.92
CA ALA A 195 -8.47 -18.21 17.25
C ALA A 195 -9.13 -19.39 16.50
N GLN A 196 -8.62 -19.75 15.33
CA GLN A 196 -9.07 -20.91 14.58
C GLN A 196 -8.50 -22.25 15.10
N LYS A 197 -7.33 -22.22 15.75
CA LYS A 197 -6.63 -23.45 16.18
C LYS A 197 -6.86 -23.82 17.65
N ASP A 198 -7.14 -22.87 18.51
CA ASP A 198 -7.08 -23.07 19.97
C ASP A 198 -8.39 -22.64 20.66
N LYS A 199 -9.41 -23.47 20.58
CA LYS A 199 -10.67 -23.29 21.34
C LYS A 199 -10.49 -23.50 22.85
N SER A 200 -9.37 -24.05 23.31
CA SER A 200 -9.14 -24.45 24.71
C SER A 200 -8.48 -23.40 25.60
N LYS A 201 -7.94 -22.30 25.01
CA LYS A 201 -7.19 -21.26 25.77
C LYS A 201 -7.90 -19.91 25.85
N GLN A 202 -9.19 -19.95 26.15
CA GLN A 202 -10.08 -18.77 26.18
C GLN A 202 -9.85 -17.80 27.35
N HIS A 203 -8.86 -18.05 28.24
CA HIS A 203 -8.65 -17.29 29.47
C HIS A 203 -7.37 -16.44 29.52
N ASP A 204 -6.54 -16.45 28.48
CA ASP A 204 -5.35 -15.63 28.47
C ASP A 204 -5.69 -14.18 28.07
N GLN A 205 -5.19 -13.20 28.80
CA GLN A 205 -5.26 -11.80 28.41
C GLN A 205 -4.40 -11.59 27.15
N VAL A 206 -4.98 -10.98 26.13
CA VAL A 206 -4.31 -10.72 24.85
C VAL A 206 -4.33 -9.23 24.55
N LEU A 207 -3.16 -8.65 24.28
CA LEU A 207 -3.03 -7.34 23.66
C LEU A 207 -2.87 -7.54 22.14
N ILE A 208 -3.77 -6.98 21.36
CA ILE A 208 -3.71 -7.01 19.90
C ILE A 208 -3.23 -5.64 19.41
N SER A 209 -2.10 -5.64 18.69
CA SER A 209 -1.61 -4.43 18.02
C SER A 209 -0.85 -4.82 16.76
N ASN A 210 -1.16 -4.15 15.67
CA ASN A 210 -0.43 -4.34 14.40
C ASN A 210 0.90 -3.57 14.41
N SER A 211 1.06 -2.56 15.26
CA SER A 211 2.34 -1.87 15.42
C SER A 211 3.36 -2.74 16.15
N LEU A 212 4.47 -3.01 15.48
CA LEU A 212 5.61 -3.72 16.05
C LEU A 212 6.25 -2.90 17.17
N ALA A 213 6.29 -1.58 17.05
CA ALA A 213 6.80 -0.68 18.08
C ALA A 213 5.99 -0.82 19.37
N VAL A 214 4.65 -0.80 19.30
CA VAL A 214 3.77 -1.02 20.46
C VAL A 214 3.99 -2.39 21.07
N ARG A 215 4.11 -3.43 20.26
CA ARG A 215 4.35 -4.80 20.75
C ARG A 215 5.71 -4.94 21.45
N LYS A 216 6.76 -4.37 20.88
CA LYS A 216 8.11 -4.36 21.47
C LYS A 216 8.14 -3.59 22.81
N ASP A 217 7.58 -2.38 22.81
CA ASP A 217 7.51 -1.55 24.02
C ASP A 217 6.72 -2.24 25.15
N ARG A 218 5.55 -2.81 24.82
CA ARG A 218 4.74 -3.55 25.80
C ARG A 218 5.50 -4.71 26.44
N LEU A 219 6.24 -5.51 25.63
CA LEU A 219 7.04 -6.61 26.13
C LEU A 219 8.24 -6.14 26.95
N ALA A 220 8.87 -5.03 26.56
CA ALA A 220 10.00 -4.45 27.28
C ALA A 220 9.59 -3.85 28.64
N SER A 221 8.49 -3.07 28.66
CA SER A 221 8.08 -2.29 29.83
C SER A 221 7.29 -3.10 30.85
N PHE A 222 6.47 -4.07 30.41
CA PHE A 222 5.52 -4.77 31.29
C PHE A 222 5.64 -6.30 31.24
N GLY A 223 6.50 -6.84 30.39
CA GLY A 223 6.64 -8.28 30.20
C GLY A 223 5.47 -8.91 29.42
N GLY A 224 5.46 -10.22 29.34
CA GLY A 224 4.50 -11.02 28.58
C GLY A 224 5.17 -11.90 27.54
N SER A 225 4.39 -12.43 26.59
CA SER A 225 4.92 -13.22 25.48
C SER A 225 4.35 -12.75 24.14
N GLY A 226 5.15 -12.81 23.08
CA GLY A 226 4.73 -12.41 21.74
C GLY A 226 5.72 -12.81 20.67
N PHE A 227 5.30 -12.75 19.42
CA PHE A 227 6.17 -12.97 18.28
C PHE A 227 6.69 -11.64 17.73
N ILE A 228 8.00 -11.55 17.57
CA ILE A 228 8.70 -10.36 17.09
C ILE A 228 9.57 -10.74 15.90
N PRO A 229 9.46 -10.03 14.76
CA PRO A 229 10.37 -10.23 13.66
C PRO A 229 11.83 -9.98 14.07
N SER A 230 12.73 -10.87 13.67
CA SER A 230 14.17 -10.69 13.84
C SER A 230 14.71 -9.65 12.86
N ASP A 231 15.98 -9.29 13.03
CA ASP A 231 16.67 -8.49 12.03
C ASP A 231 16.80 -9.28 10.72
N PHE A 232 16.78 -8.53 9.62
CA PHE A 232 17.02 -9.06 8.29
C PHE A 232 18.42 -9.65 8.15
N ARG A 233 18.55 -10.78 7.43
CA ARG A 233 19.82 -11.45 7.13
C ARG A 233 19.90 -11.85 5.66
N LYS A 234 21.09 -11.72 5.06
CA LYS A 234 21.32 -12.18 3.68
C LYS A 234 21.29 -13.70 3.54
N ALA A 235 21.87 -14.40 4.49
CA ALA A 235 21.96 -15.86 4.48
C ALA A 235 20.91 -16.48 5.39
N LYS A 236 20.40 -17.65 4.97
CA LYS A 236 19.47 -18.44 5.77
C LYS A 236 20.19 -19.01 7.00
N ALA A 237 19.58 -18.86 8.18
CA ALA A 237 20.10 -19.48 9.39
C ALA A 237 19.64 -20.94 9.47
N SER A 238 20.54 -21.83 9.92
CA SER A 238 20.22 -23.23 10.11
C SER A 238 19.20 -23.41 11.24
N GLY A 239 18.13 -24.19 10.99
CA GLY A 239 17.23 -24.67 12.04
C GLY A 239 16.07 -23.75 12.46
N LYS A 240 15.91 -22.56 11.88
CA LYS A 240 14.78 -21.66 12.16
C LYS A 240 13.77 -21.62 11.02
N SER A 241 12.49 -21.42 11.37
CA SER A 241 11.47 -21.07 10.38
C SER A 241 11.68 -19.62 9.94
N GLU A 242 12.15 -19.43 8.72
CA GLU A 242 12.47 -18.12 8.16
C GLU A 242 11.60 -17.83 6.95
N HIS A 243 11.17 -16.58 6.85
CA HIS A 243 10.51 -16.05 5.68
C HIS A 243 11.52 -15.43 4.73
N GLN A 244 11.39 -15.74 3.45
CA GLN A 244 12.17 -15.09 2.41
C GLN A 244 11.67 -13.65 2.24
N VAL A 245 12.60 -12.69 2.23
CA VAL A 245 12.29 -11.27 2.01
C VAL A 245 12.46 -10.94 0.55
N HIS A 246 11.45 -10.33 -0.03
CA HIS A 246 11.40 -9.95 -1.43
C HIS A 246 11.31 -8.43 -1.59
N LEU A 247 12.00 -7.89 -2.59
CA LEU A 247 11.67 -6.63 -3.21
C LEU A 247 10.89 -6.93 -4.48
N ILE A 248 9.70 -6.34 -4.61
CA ILE A 248 8.86 -6.50 -5.78
C ILE A 248 8.53 -5.12 -6.35
N GLY A 249 8.77 -4.93 -7.64
CA GLY A 249 8.39 -3.75 -8.38
C GLY A 249 7.12 -3.98 -9.19
N ALA A 250 6.28 -2.96 -9.29
CA ALA A 250 5.10 -2.97 -10.14
C ALA A 250 5.49 -3.14 -11.62
N ASP A 251 4.56 -3.66 -12.43
CA ASP A 251 4.78 -3.85 -13.88
C ASP A 251 5.00 -2.51 -14.63
N SER A 252 4.57 -1.38 -14.03
CA SER A 252 4.80 -0.02 -14.53
C SER A 252 6.23 0.48 -14.35
N VAL A 253 7.05 -0.19 -13.53
CA VAL A 253 8.45 0.18 -13.34
C VAL A 253 9.26 -0.18 -14.57
N ALA A 254 9.91 0.82 -15.17
CA ALA A 254 10.72 0.65 -16.38
C ALA A 254 11.82 -0.41 -16.15
N ARG A 255 12.05 -1.24 -17.17
CA ARG A 255 13.00 -2.36 -17.08
C ARG A 255 14.42 -1.90 -16.78
N ASP A 256 14.84 -0.80 -17.40
CA ASP A 256 16.20 -0.28 -17.22
C ASP A 256 16.39 0.27 -15.80
N PHE A 257 15.38 0.98 -15.27
CA PHE A 257 15.35 1.43 -13.88
C PHE A 257 15.43 0.26 -12.90
N TRP A 258 14.65 -0.81 -13.15
CA TRP A 258 14.70 -2.02 -12.35
C TRP A 258 16.08 -2.70 -12.39
N ASN A 259 16.72 -2.77 -13.54
CA ASN A 259 18.05 -3.36 -13.69
C ASN A 259 19.13 -2.52 -12.99
N GLU A 260 19.04 -1.19 -13.07
CA GLU A 260 19.90 -0.26 -12.35
C GLU A 260 19.74 -0.45 -10.83
N LEU A 261 18.51 -0.52 -10.32
CA LEU A 261 18.23 -0.77 -8.91
C LEU A 261 18.82 -2.09 -8.41
N LYS A 262 18.72 -3.17 -9.20
CA LYS A 262 19.34 -4.46 -8.86
C LYS A 262 20.86 -4.37 -8.75
N SER A 263 21.49 -3.57 -9.58
CA SER A 263 22.96 -3.42 -9.62
C SER A 263 23.51 -2.49 -8.53
N ALA A 264 22.66 -1.68 -7.92
CA ALA A 264 23.05 -0.61 -6.98
C ALA A 264 23.58 -1.10 -5.61
N LYS A 265 23.57 -2.41 -5.33
CA LYS A 265 24.13 -3.04 -4.10
C LYS A 265 23.73 -2.32 -2.80
N TRP A 266 22.45 -2.08 -2.62
CA TRP A 266 21.91 -1.38 -1.44
C TRP A 266 21.58 -2.33 -0.25
N VAL A 267 21.69 -3.61 -0.47
CA VAL A 267 21.49 -4.71 0.52
C VAL A 267 22.78 -5.45 0.78
#